data_77a106322bffb1d8cb299c1a5e25c623
#
_entry.id   77a106322bffb1d8cb299c1a5e25c623
#
_cell.length_a   1.000
_cell.length_b   1.000
_cell.length_c   1.000
_cell.angle_alpha   90.00
_cell.angle_beta   90.00
_cell.angle_gamma   90.00
#
_symmetry.space_group_name_H-M   'P 1'
#
loop_
_entity.id
_entity.type
_entity.pdbx_description
1 polymer ?
#
loop_
_entity_poly.entity_id
_entity_poly.type
_entity_poly.pdbx_seq_one_letter_code
_entity_poly.pdbx_strand_id
1 'polypeptide(L)'
;MSDTPKTCLTDGSEVTPDHREINPDSGMQKGYVALCPEELAKGYVRPVRRSYKHTKCGTVTTMHHALAETYARDPKFYDGTYCVGCRGHFPVAEFTWEPDGSVVGS
;
A
#
# COMPACT_ATOMS: atom_id res chain seq x y z
N MET A 1 27.35 -7.71 11.79
CA MET A 1 26.89 -6.87 10.69
C MET A 1 25.40 -6.64 10.83
N SER A 2 25.02 -5.40 10.98
CA SER A 2 23.58 -5.10 11.11
C SER A 2 22.96 -5.00 9.71
N ASP A 3 21.90 -5.76 9.48
CA ASP A 3 21.16 -5.66 8.24
C ASP A 3 20.28 -4.43 8.30
N THR A 4 20.33 -3.61 7.25
CA THR A 4 19.39 -2.51 7.10
C THR A 4 18.00 -3.11 6.85
N PRO A 5 16.98 -2.75 7.63
CA PRO A 5 15.64 -3.27 7.38
C PRO A 5 15.16 -2.86 5.98
N LYS A 6 14.53 -3.80 5.27
CA LYS A 6 13.94 -3.52 3.96
C LYS A 6 12.59 -2.83 4.07
N THR A 7 11.93 -2.96 5.20
CA THR A 7 10.59 -2.43 5.43
C THR A 7 10.59 -1.39 6.54
N CYS A 8 9.80 -0.36 6.33
CA CYS A 8 9.59 0.74 7.27
C CYS A 8 8.09 1.06 7.29
N LEU A 9 7.65 1.87 8.24
CA LEU A 9 6.33 2.48 8.13
C LEU A 9 6.36 3.57 7.04
N THR A 10 5.19 4.02 6.59
CA THR A 10 5.08 4.97 5.49
C THR A 10 5.78 6.31 5.75
N ASP A 11 6.01 6.66 7.01
CA ASP A 11 6.74 7.87 7.40
C ASP A 11 8.27 7.64 7.51
N GLY A 12 8.74 6.44 7.21
CA GLY A 12 10.16 6.09 7.29
C GLY A 12 10.62 5.57 8.64
N SER A 13 9.74 5.55 9.64
CA SER A 13 10.09 5.05 10.97
C SER A 13 10.10 3.52 11.01
N GLU A 14 10.65 2.96 12.09
CA GLU A 14 10.67 1.52 12.29
C GLU A 14 9.26 0.95 12.40
N VAL A 15 9.07 -0.27 11.88
CA VAL A 15 7.81 -1.01 12.03
C VAL A 15 7.58 -1.31 13.50
N THR A 16 6.43 -0.89 14.03
CA THR A 16 6.05 -1.13 15.42
C THR A 16 5.19 -2.39 15.54
N PRO A 17 5.21 -3.09 16.70
CA PRO A 17 4.40 -4.31 16.86
C PRO A 17 2.89 -4.06 16.72
N ASP A 18 2.43 -2.84 16.96
CA ASP A 18 1.02 -2.48 16.97
C ASP A 18 0.53 -1.84 15.66
N HIS A 19 1.36 -1.85 14.60
CA HIS A 19 0.99 -1.17 13.34
C HIS A 19 -0.29 -1.69 12.70
N ARG A 20 -0.67 -2.95 12.97
CA ARG A 20 -1.89 -3.55 12.42
C ARG A 20 -3.16 -3.27 13.22
N GLU A 21 -3.06 -2.55 14.35
CA GLU A 21 -4.25 -2.18 15.11
C GLU A 21 -5.14 -1.29 14.26
N ILE A 22 -6.45 -1.58 14.27
CA ILE A 22 -7.43 -0.88 13.46
C ILE A 22 -8.04 0.26 14.25
N ASN A 23 -8.04 1.44 13.64
CA ASN A 23 -8.77 2.60 14.18
C ASN A 23 -10.26 2.35 13.95
N PRO A 24 -11.08 2.25 15.01
CA PRO A 24 -12.51 1.95 14.83
C PRO A 24 -13.29 3.05 14.11
N ASP A 25 -12.79 4.27 14.11
CA ASP A 25 -13.47 5.39 13.45
C ASP A 25 -13.29 5.38 11.94
N SER A 26 -12.11 4.98 11.45
CA SER A 26 -11.80 5.02 10.01
C SER A 26 -11.70 3.63 9.38
N GLY A 27 -11.47 2.59 10.17
CA GLY A 27 -11.19 1.25 9.66
C GLY A 27 -9.75 1.09 9.16
N MET A 28 -8.92 2.12 9.27
CA MET A 28 -7.52 2.07 8.84
C MET A 28 -6.62 1.50 9.93
N GLN A 29 -5.49 0.92 9.51
CA GLN A 29 -4.47 0.48 10.44
C GLN A 29 -3.75 1.69 11.07
N LYS A 30 -3.23 1.50 12.28
CA LYS A 30 -2.43 2.51 12.96
C LYS A 30 -1.20 2.90 12.15
N GLY A 31 -0.58 1.92 11.47
CA GLY A 31 0.55 2.15 10.58
C GLY A 31 0.53 1.18 9.42
N TYR A 32 1.14 1.56 8.32
CA TYR A 32 1.26 0.71 7.14
C TYR A 32 2.73 0.45 6.83
N VAL A 33 3.06 -0.80 6.58
CA VAL A 33 4.41 -1.21 6.21
C VAL A 33 4.63 -0.95 4.73
N ALA A 34 5.77 -0.34 4.39
CA ALA A 34 6.20 -0.10 3.02
C ALA A 34 7.67 -0.47 2.90
N LEU A 35 8.20 -0.49 1.67
CA LEU A 35 9.64 -0.64 1.48
C LEU A 35 10.33 0.64 1.94
N CYS A 36 11.48 0.50 2.60
CA CYS A 36 12.25 1.66 3.03
C CYS A 36 12.77 2.46 1.83
N PRO A 37 13.03 3.77 1.99
CA PRO A 37 13.50 4.61 0.88
C PRO A 37 14.71 4.06 0.15
N GLU A 38 15.63 3.38 0.85
CA GLU A 38 16.80 2.76 0.23
C GLU A 38 16.42 1.66 -0.75
N GLU A 39 15.40 0.87 -0.44
CA GLU A 39 14.89 -0.17 -1.33
C GLU A 39 14.16 0.45 -2.52
N LEU A 40 13.37 1.49 -2.29
CA LEU A 40 12.65 2.18 -3.35
C LEU A 40 13.60 2.86 -4.33
N ALA A 41 14.76 3.33 -3.86
CA ALA A 41 15.77 3.95 -4.70
C ALA A 41 16.38 3.01 -5.73
N LYS A 42 16.19 1.70 -5.59
CA LYS A 42 16.67 0.70 -6.56
C LYS A 42 15.88 0.72 -7.87
N GLY A 43 14.76 1.44 -7.91
CA GLY A 43 13.97 1.63 -9.12
C GLY A 43 12.64 0.89 -9.09
N TYR A 44 11.83 1.16 -10.09
CA TYR A 44 10.48 0.60 -10.18
C TYR A 44 10.32 -0.29 -11.41
N VAL A 45 9.53 -1.35 -11.28
CA VAL A 45 9.20 -2.24 -12.39
C VAL A 45 7.82 -1.93 -12.98
N ARG A 46 7.06 -1.07 -12.32
CA ARG A 46 5.75 -0.58 -12.75
C ARG A 46 5.68 0.94 -12.54
N PRO A 47 4.79 1.67 -13.23
CA PRO A 47 4.61 3.08 -12.93
C PRO A 47 4.04 3.29 -11.53
N VAL A 48 4.37 4.42 -10.91
CA VAL A 48 3.83 4.79 -9.62
C VAL A 48 2.39 5.28 -9.81
N ARG A 49 1.45 4.62 -9.15
CA ARG A 49 0.02 4.96 -9.22
C ARG A 49 -0.49 5.04 -7.79
N ARG A 50 -1.21 6.10 -7.46
CA ARG A 50 -1.68 6.34 -6.09
C ARG A 50 -3.16 6.10 -5.90
N SER A 51 -3.96 6.28 -6.94
CA SER A 51 -5.41 6.15 -6.86
C SER A 51 -5.87 4.83 -7.45
N TYR A 52 -6.75 4.14 -6.74
CA TYR A 52 -7.26 2.84 -7.14
C TYR A 52 -8.75 2.75 -6.79
N LYS A 53 -9.47 1.95 -7.55
CA LYS A 53 -10.91 1.79 -7.43
C LYS A 53 -11.25 0.40 -6.94
N HIS A 54 -12.14 0.31 -5.94
CA HIS A 54 -12.67 -0.97 -5.50
C HIS A 54 -13.78 -1.39 -6.48
N THR A 55 -13.57 -2.47 -7.21
CA THR A 55 -14.51 -2.88 -8.26
C THR A 55 -15.89 -3.25 -7.72
N LYS A 56 -15.98 -3.68 -6.47
CA LYS A 56 -17.24 -4.08 -5.85
C LYS A 56 -18.09 -2.91 -5.37
N CYS A 57 -17.48 -1.81 -4.95
CA CYS A 57 -18.23 -0.65 -4.44
C CYS A 57 -18.09 0.60 -5.31
N GLY A 58 -17.13 0.61 -6.23
CA GLY A 58 -16.91 1.72 -7.15
C GLY A 58 -16.21 2.93 -6.56
N THR A 59 -15.81 2.89 -5.29
CA THR A 59 -15.15 4.02 -4.63
C THR A 59 -13.66 4.07 -4.96
N VAL A 60 -13.14 5.27 -5.24
CA VAL A 60 -11.72 5.50 -5.48
C VAL A 60 -11.05 5.89 -4.16
N THR A 61 -9.91 5.24 -3.88
CA THR A 61 -9.08 5.55 -2.72
C THR A 61 -7.70 5.98 -3.22
N THR A 62 -7.10 6.96 -2.57
CA THR A 62 -5.74 7.40 -2.87
C THR A 62 -4.83 7.01 -1.70
N MET A 63 -3.77 6.27 -2.02
CA MET A 63 -2.83 5.78 -0.99
C MET A 63 -1.68 6.75 -0.79
N HIS A 64 -0.98 6.60 0.35
CA HIS A 64 0.24 7.32 0.62
C HIS A 64 1.28 7.00 -0.45
N HIS A 65 2.12 7.99 -0.82
CA HIS A 65 3.11 7.79 -1.88
C HIS A 65 4.06 6.63 -1.61
N ALA A 66 4.44 6.40 -0.35
CA ALA A 66 5.33 5.28 -0.01
C ALA A 66 4.71 3.92 -0.33
N LEU A 67 3.39 3.78 -0.15
CA LEU A 67 2.68 2.56 -0.53
C LEU A 67 2.65 2.41 -2.05
N ALA A 68 2.35 3.49 -2.77
CA ALA A 68 2.32 3.50 -4.23
C ALA A 68 3.69 3.14 -4.82
N GLU A 69 4.75 3.69 -4.26
CA GLU A 69 6.12 3.39 -4.69
C GLU A 69 6.49 1.94 -4.40
N THR A 70 6.01 1.39 -3.28
CA THR A 70 6.21 -0.02 -2.94
C THR A 70 5.55 -0.92 -3.97
N TYR A 71 4.32 -0.62 -4.39
CA TYR A 71 3.66 -1.36 -5.47
C TYR A 71 4.42 -1.24 -6.80
N ALA A 72 5.02 -0.09 -7.08
CA ALA A 72 5.80 0.11 -8.30
C ALA A 72 7.11 -0.70 -8.28
N ARG A 73 7.75 -0.80 -7.13
CA ARG A 73 8.98 -1.57 -6.93
C ARG A 73 8.72 -3.08 -6.88
N ASP A 74 7.69 -3.48 -6.12
CA ASP A 74 7.34 -4.88 -5.91
C ASP A 74 5.81 -5.03 -5.93
N PRO A 75 5.22 -5.26 -7.11
CA PRO A 75 3.77 -5.30 -7.24
C PRO A 75 3.08 -6.37 -6.38
N LYS A 76 3.80 -7.40 -5.97
CA LYS A 76 3.26 -8.50 -5.18
C LYS A 76 3.57 -8.39 -3.68
N PHE A 77 4.06 -7.24 -3.25
CA PHE A 77 4.42 -7.02 -1.84
C PHE A 77 3.21 -7.13 -0.90
N TYR A 78 2.05 -6.62 -1.32
CA TYR A 78 0.84 -6.63 -0.51
C TYR A 78 -0.17 -7.66 -1.00
N ASP A 79 -0.92 -8.25 -0.05
CA ASP A 79 -2.04 -9.14 -0.35
C ASP A 79 -3.37 -8.39 -0.40
N GLY A 80 -3.46 -7.28 0.31
CA GLY A 80 -4.68 -6.50 0.42
C GLY A 80 -4.40 -5.01 0.55
N THR A 81 -5.45 -4.22 0.34
CA THR A 81 -5.36 -2.77 0.48
C THR A 81 -6.67 -2.21 1.04
N TYR A 82 -6.61 -1.00 1.55
CA TYR A 82 -7.72 -0.32 2.20
C TYR A 82 -8.68 0.29 1.17
N CYS A 83 -9.99 0.16 1.44
CA CYS A 83 -11.04 0.85 0.68
C CYS A 83 -11.72 1.88 1.58
N VAL A 84 -11.64 3.16 1.21
CA VAL A 84 -12.23 4.24 1.99
C VAL A 84 -13.76 4.18 1.97
N GLY A 85 -14.35 3.65 0.91
CA GLY A 85 -15.81 3.51 0.81
C GLY A 85 -16.36 2.41 1.70
N CYS A 86 -15.65 1.28 1.78
CA CYS A 86 -16.05 0.15 2.62
C CYS A 86 -15.47 0.22 4.02
N ARG A 87 -14.51 1.11 4.26
CA ARG A 87 -13.79 1.29 5.53
C ARG A 87 -13.16 -0.01 6.02
N GLY A 88 -12.51 -0.73 5.12
CA GLY A 88 -11.89 -2.00 5.45
C GLY A 88 -10.85 -2.40 4.41
N HIS A 89 -10.20 -3.52 4.67
CA HIS A 89 -9.15 -4.07 3.81
C HIS A 89 -9.71 -5.25 3.03
N PHE A 90 -9.34 -5.32 1.74
CA PHE A 90 -9.81 -6.36 0.82
C PHE A 90 -8.64 -6.83 -0.04
N PRO A 91 -8.74 -8.05 -0.63
CA PRO A 91 -7.68 -8.54 -1.52
C PRO A 91 -7.38 -7.58 -2.66
N VAL A 92 -6.10 -7.44 -3.02
CA VAL A 92 -5.69 -6.52 -4.09
C VAL A 92 -6.36 -6.83 -5.42
N ALA A 93 -6.71 -8.09 -5.67
CA ALA A 93 -7.39 -8.49 -6.90
C ALA A 93 -8.78 -7.85 -7.08
N GLU A 94 -9.37 -7.27 -6.03
CA GLU A 94 -10.64 -6.57 -6.10
C GLU A 94 -10.51 -5.10 -6.51
N PHE A 95 -9.27 -4.64 -6.78
CA PHE A 95 -9.01 -3.23 -7.07
C PHE A 95 -8.32 -3.06 -8.41
N THR A 96 -8.58 -1.93 -9.06
CA THR A 96 -7.90 -1.54 -10.29
C THR A 96 -7.29 -0.15 -10.12
N TRP A 97 -6.13 0.05 -10.73
CA TRP A 97 -5.48 1.36 -10.73
C TRP A 97 -6.25 2.32 -11.63
N GLU A 98 -6.58 3.51 -11.13
CA GLU A 98 -7.34 4.50 -11.89
C GLU A 98 -6.62 4.98 -13.16
N PRO A 99 -5.31 5.29 -13.13
CA PRO A 99 -4.64 5.82 -14.32
C PRO A 99 -4.66 4.88 -15.54
N ASP A 100 -4.56 3.57 -15.33
CA ASP A 100 -4.42 2.63 -16.46
C ASP A 100 -5.38 1.44 -16.43
N GLY A 101 -6.18 1.31 -15.38
CA GLY A 101 -7.16 0.22 -15.27
C GLY A 101 -6.59 -1.15 -14.99
N SER A 102 -5.29 -1.28 -14.75
CA SER A 102 -4.70 -2.58 -14.43
C SER A 102 -5.07 -3.00 -13.01
N VAL A 103 -5.05 -4.32 -12.77
CA VAL A 103 -5.37 -4.86 -11.44
C VAL A 103 -4.24 -4.53 -10.47
N VAL A 104 -4.61 -4.06 -9.27
CA VAL A 104 -3.64 -3.78 -8.22
C VAL A 104 -2.92 -5.07 -7.84
N GLY A 105 -1.61 -5.01 -7.71
CA GLY A 105 -0.80 -6.17 -7.40
C GLY A 105 -0.33 -6.96 -8.61
N SER A 106 -0.63 -6.48 -9.81
CA SER A 106 -0.16 -7.14 -11.04
C SER A 106 1.07 -6.47 -11.65
#